data_46f979664f833a679d18b71ce1a381f5
#
_entry.id   46f979664f833a679d18b71ce1a381f5
#
_cell.length_a   1.000
_cell.length_b   1.000
_cell.length_c   1.000
_cell.angle_alpha   90.00
_cell.angle_beta   90.00
_cell.angle_gamma   90.00
#
_symmetry.space_group_name_H-M   'P 1'
#
loop_
_entity.id
_entity.type
_entity.pdbx_description
1 polymer ?
#
loop_
_entity_poly.entity_id
_entity_poly.type
_entity_poly.pdbx_seq_one_letter_code
_entity_poly.pdbx_strand_id
1 'polypeptide(L)'
;ASGPFMSTAVSMDVKVYGQGSHGSMPHLSVDPVVLASSIVMRLQTVISRELNPSEFGVLTVGAINAGSKANIIPFEAHLKINVRAYSEQVRDKITGAIERIVNAECQAAGSPHPAEFTYHDSYPLTSNDEDTTERLKEAFVSYFGTDRVLDAEPLTTSEDFSTIARAFGVPYCFWVFS
;
A
#
# COMPACT_ATOMS: atom_id res chain seq x y z
N ALA A 1 20.28 -0.44 12.05
CA ALA A 1 19.72 -1.63 12.73
C ALA A 1 19.62 -2.80 11.77
N SER A 2 19.70 -4.04 12.26
CA SER A 2 19.46 -5.29 11.53
C SER A 2 17.95 -5.55 11.37
N GLY A 3 17.55 -6.43 10.46
CA GLY A 3 16.16 -6.76 10.18
C GLY A 3 15.46 -5.77 9.24
N PRO A 4 14.11 -5.71 9.23
CA PRO A 4 13.34 -4.82 8.38
C PRO A 4 13.77 -3.36 8.55
N PHE A 5 14.29 -2.75 7.50
CA PHE A 5 14.82 -1.37 7.54
C PHE A 5 14.03 -0.40 6.65
N MET A 6 13.59 -0.85 5.45
CA MET A 6 12.68 -0.06 4.62
C MET A 6 11.48 -0.92 4.23
N SER A 7 10.29 -0.31 4.20
CA SER A 7 9.05 -1.05 3.95
C SER A 7 9.00 -1.67 2.55
N THR A 8 8.34 -2.82 2.42
CA THR A 8 7.78 -3.23 1.12
C THR A 8 6.62 -2.32 0.78
N ALA A 9 6.42 -2.05 -0.50
CA ALA A 9 5.29 -1.24 -0.96
C ALA A 9 4.70 -1.80 -2.25
N VAL A 10 3.42 -1.51 -2.48
CA VAL A 10 2.75 -1.71 -3.74
C VAL A 10 1.70 -0.63 -3.94
N SER A 11 1.59 -0.13 -5.16
CA SER A 11 0.48 0.73 -5.58
C SER A 11 -0.52 -0.07 -6.39
N MET A 12 -1.79 0.31 -6.32
CA MET A 12 -2.83 -0.24 -7.17
C MET A 12 -3.81 0.85 -7.62
N ASP A 13 -4.22 0.77 -8.86
CA ASP A 13 -5.37 1.49 -9.39
C ASP A 13 -6.58 0.55 -9.34
N VAL A 14 -7.67 1.02 -8.76
CA VAL A 14 -8.93 0.28 -8.68
C VAL A 14 -9.98 1.05 -9.44
N LYS A 15 -10.62 0.37 -10.40
CA LYS A 15 -11.74 0.90 -11.16
C LYS A 15 -13.01 0.17 -10.77
N VAL A 16 -14.03 0.94 -10.38
CA VAL A 16 -15.36 0.41 -10.07
C VAL A 16 -16.39 0.98 -11.03
N TYR A 17 -17.37 0.18 -11.37
CA TYR A 17 -18.38 0.48 -12.37
C TYR A 17 -19.72 0.81 -11.75
N GLY A 18 -20.37 1.81 -12.31
CA GLY A 18 -21.74 2.18 -12.03
C GLY A 18 -22.59 2.18 -13.30
N GLN A 19 -23.83 2.58 -13.12
CA GLN A 19 -24.74 2.87 -14.21
C GLN A 19 -25.13 4.34 -14.13
N GLY A 20 -24.67 5.14 -15.10
CA GLY A 20 -24.91 6.59 -15.12
C GLY A 20 -26.35 6.94 -15.42
N SER A 21 -26.78 8.09 -14.93
CA SER A 21 -28.08 8.68 -15.24
C SER A 21 -28.08 10.20 -15.01
N HIS A 22 -29.17 10.85 -15.40
CA HIS A 22 -29.40 12.23 -14.97
C HIS A 22 -29.63 12.29 -13.46
N GLY A 23 -29.05 13.26 -12.78
CA GLY A 23 -29.10 13.38 -11.31
C GLY A 23 -30.52 13.48 -10.72
N SER A 24 -31.53 13.86 -11.52
CA SER A 24 -32.98 13.87 -11.12
C SER A 24 -33.64 12.50 -11.17
N MET A 25 -32.93 11.46 -11.72
CA MET A 25 -33.43 10.08 -11.87
C MET A 25 -32.49 9.06 -11.21
N PRO A 26 -32.14 9.22 -9.92
CA PRO A 26 -31.12 8.35 -9.28
C PRO A 26 -31.57 6.89 -9.19
N HIS A 27 -32.86 6.60 -9.23
CA HIS A 27 -33.44 5.25 -9.21
C HIS A 27 -33.13 4.42 -10.48
N LEU A 28 -32.62 5.07 -11.54
CA LEU A 28 -32.21 4.43 -12.79
C LEU A 28 -30.68 4.20 -12.82
N SER A 29 -29.97 4.49 -11.72
CA SER A 29 -28.51 4.44 -11.66
C SER A 29 -27.99 3.40 -10.66
N VAL A 30 -26.72 3.06 -10.82
CA VAL A 30 -25.84 2.56 -9.77
C VAL A 30 -24.74 3.61 -9.63
N ASP A 31 -24.75 4.34 -8.51
CA ASP A 31 -23.91 5.53 -8.34
C ASP A 31 -22.47 5.12 -7.91
N PRO A 32 -21.47 5.25 -8.81
CA PRO A 32 -20.09 4.87 -8.49
C PRO A 32 -19.41 5.87 -7.54
N VAL A 33 -19.94 7.11 -7.38
CA VAL A 33 -19.41 8.06 -6.39
C VAL A 33 -19.75 7.59 -4.98
N VAL A 34 -21.00 7.15 -4.76
CA VAL A 34 -21.43 6.56 -3.49
C VAL A 34 -20.68 5.26 -3.21
N LEU A 35 -20.59 4.38 -4.23
CA LEU A 35 -19.86 3.11 -4.12
C LEU A 35 -18.40 3.33 -3.74
N ALA A 36 -17.67 4.17 -4.46
CA ALA A 36 -16.27 4.46 -4.16
C ALA A 36 -16.08 5.10 -2.77
N SER A 37 -17.01 5.95 -2.35
CA SER A 37 -16.98 6.54 -1.00
C SER A 37 -17.18 5.47 0.09
N SER A 38 -18.11 4.53 -0.10
CA SER A 38 -18.31 3.39 0.79
C SER A 38 -17.04 2.52 0.88
N ILE A 39 -16.44 2.20 -0.27
CA ILE A 39 -15.16 1.47 -0.34
C ILE A 39 -14.08 2.18 0.49
N VAL A 40 -13.86 3.49 0.27
CA VAL A 40 -12.84 4.26 1.02
C VAL A 40 -13.05 4.14 2.53
N MET A 41 -14.28 4.31 2.99
CA MET A 41 -14.62 4.21 4.41
C MET A 41 -14.41 2.79 4.94
N ARG A 42 -14.83 1.77 4.20
CA ARG A 42 -14.68 0.38 4.61
C ARG A 42 -13.22 -0.05 4.65
N LEU A 43 -12.39 0.39 3.72
CA LEU A 43 -10.96 0.07 3.68
C LEU A 43 -10.21 0.50 4.93
N GLN A 44 -10.68 1.54 5.66
CA GLN A 44 -10.06 1.95 6.93
C GLN A 44 -10.12 0.84 7.99
N THR A 45 -11.06 -0.08 7.88
CA THR A 45 -11.20 -1.20 8.82
C THR A 45 -10.12 -2.27 8.64
N VAL A 46 -9.45 -2.34 7.49
CA VAL A 46 -8.37 -3.31 7.24
C VAL A 46 -7.25 -3.12 8.27
N ILE A 47 -6.74 -1.90 8.39
CA ILE A 47 -5.67 -1.61 9.36
C ILE A 47 -6.20 -1.65 10.78
N SER A 48 -7.37 -1.06 11.02
CA SER A 48 -7.87 -0.88 12.41
C SER A 48 -8.53 -2.11 13.02
N ARG A 49 -8.90 -3.14 12.23
CA ARG A 49 -9.69 -4.29 12.69
C ARG A 49 -9.19 -5.66 12.20
N GLU A 50 -8.39 -5.71 11.13
CA GLU A 50 -7.95 -6.99 10.55
C GLU A 50 -6.44 -7.21 10.71
N LEU A 51 -5.65 -6.14 10.85
CA LEU A 51 -4.23 -6.24 11.11
C LEU A 51 -3.99 -6.40 12.62
N ASN A 52 -3.02 -7.26 12.99
CA ASN A 52 -2.60 -7.36 14.38
C ASN A 52 -1.96 -6.02 14.81
N PRO A 53 -2.29 -5.46 15.98
CA PRO A 53 -1.73 -4.19 16.45
C PRO A 53 -0.20 -4.14 16.55
N SER A 54 0.47 -5.30 16.64
CA SER A 54 1.94 -5.40 16.64
C SER A 54 2.53 -5.45 15.23
N GLU A 55 1.72 -5.61 14.18
CA GLU A 55 2.15 -5.62 12.79
C GLU A 55 2.09 -4.22 12.20
N PHE A 56 3.18 -3.78 11.56
CA PHE A 56 3.18 -2.52 10.84
C PHE A 56 2.54 -2.68 9.44
N GLY A 57 1.52 -1.89 9.18
CA GLY A 57 0.88 -1.80 7.86
C GLY A 57 0.25 -0.43 7.66
N VAL A 58 0.38 0.09 6.45
CA VAL A 58 -0.24 1.35 6.02
C VAL A 58 -1.08 1.08 4.78
N LEU A 59 -2.30 1.59 4.77
CA LEU A 59 -3.19 1.63 3.61
C LEU A 59 -3.60 3.08 3.39
N THR A 60 -3.23 3.62 2.24
CA THR A 60 -3.57 4.99 1.85
C THR A 60 -4.40 4.97 0.58
N VAL A 61 -5.58 5.58 0.60
CA VAL A 61 -6.30 5.95 -0.62
C VAL A 61 -5.88 7.38 -0.97
N GLY A 62 -4.94 7.49 -1.91
CA GLY A 62 -4.32 8.76 -2.29
C GLY A 62 -5.15 9.59 -3.26
N ALA A 63 -6.07 8.95 -4.00
CA ALA A 63 -6.97 9.64 -4.91
C ALA A 63 -8.30 8.89 -5.07
N ILE A 64 -9.35 9.66 -5.29
CA ILE A 64 -10.67 9.22 -5.73
C ILE A 64 -11.14 10.17 -6.84
N ASN A 65 -11.47 9.62 -8.00
CA ASN A 65 -11.90 10.39 -9.16
C ASN A 65 -13.18 9.79 -9.73
N ALA A 66 -14.23 10.59 -9.86
CA ALA A 66 -15.52 10.20 -10.44
C ALA A 66 -16.29 11.41 -10.96
N GLY A 67 -16.88 11.26 -12.14
CA GLY A 67 -17.74 12.26 -12.74
C GLY A 67 -17.09 13.61 -13.02
N SER A 68 -17.85 14.52 -13.61
CA SER A 68 -17.38 15.86 -13.97
C SER A 68 -18.48 16.94 -13.88
N LYS A 69 -19.74 16.55 -13.66
CA LYS A 69 -20.88 17.48 -13.60
C LYS A 69 -21.77 17.15 -12.41
N ALA A 70 -22.26 18.18 -11.74
CA ALA A 70 -23.08 18.06 -10.53
C ALA A 70 -24.45 17.38 -10.75
N ASN A 71 -24.97 17.40 -11.97
CA ASN A 71 -26.29 16.86 -12.31
C ASN A 71 -26.25 15.57 -13.14
N ILE A 72 -25.10 14.88 -13.18
CA ILE A 72 -24.94 13.61 -13.88
C ILE A 72 -24.27 12.61 -12.93
N ILE A 73 -24.91 11.47 -12.72
CA ILE A 73 -24.30 10.30 -12.08
C ILE A 73 -23.40 9.62 -13.12
N PRO A 74 -22.09 9.42 -12.84
CA PRO A 74 -21.15 8.89 -13.81
C PRO A 74 -21.29 7.37 -14.01
N PHE A 75 -20.50 6.81 -14.92
CA PHE A 75 -20.48 5.37 -15.20
C PHE A 75 -19.39 4.61 -14.43
N GLU A 76 -18.43 5.31 -13.90
CA GLU A 76 -17.27 4.70 -13.22
C GLU A 76 -16.62 5.62 -12.20
N ALA A 77 -15.88 5.04 -11.27
CA ALA A 77 -14.99 5.75 -10.36
C ALA A 77 -13.63 5.04 -10.30
N HIS A 78 -12.58 5.83 -10.05
CA HIS A 78 -11.20 5.37 -9.97
C HIS A 78 -10.62 5.74 -8.61
N LEU A 79 -9.97 4.76 -7.98
CA LEU A 79 -9.24 4.91 -6.73
C LEU A 79 -7.77 4.62 -6.97
N LYS A 80 -6.88 5.40 -6.34
CA LYS A 80 -5.44 5.11 -6.28
C LYS A 80 -5.07 4.77 -4.86
N ILE A 81 -4.52 3.58 -4.66
CA ILE A 81 -4.24 3.02 -3.34
C ILE A 81 -2.76 2.67 -3.25
N ASN A 82 -2.13 2.98 -2.12
CA ASN A 82 -0.78 2.55 -1.79
C ASN A 82 -0.81 1.76 -0.48
N VAL A 83 -0.09 0.64 -0.46
CA VAL A 83 0.08 -0.24 0.70
C VAL A 83 1.55 -0.31 1.05
N ARG A 84 1.87 -0.25 2.35
CA ARG A 84 3.22 -0.42 2.89
C ARG A 84 3.21 -1.34 4.10
N ALA A 85 4.27 -2.14 4.26
CA ALA A 85 4.42 -3.03 5.41
C ALA A 85 5.90 -3.35 5.67
N TYR A 86 6.22 -3.84 6.87
CA TYR A 86 7.54 -4.42 7.18
C TYR A 86 7.60 -5.94 7.00
N SER A 87 6.63 -6.50 6.29
CA SER A 87 6.57 -7.93 5.94
C SER A 87 5.76 -8.09 4.67
N GLU A 88 6.22 -8.97 3.78
CA GLU A 88 5.50 -9.29 2.54
C GLU A 88 4.16 -9.98 2.85
N GLN A 89 4.10 -10.79 3.91
CA GLN A 89 2.87 -11.43 4.37
C GLN A 89 1.82 -10.41 4.81
N VAL A 90 2.23 -9.36 5.52
CA VAL A 90 1.33 -8.27 5.94
C VAL A 90 0.84 -7.48 4.73
N ARG A 91 1.75 -7.14 3.77
CA ARG A 91 1.36 -6.50 2.52
C ARG A 91 0.31 -7.32 1.77
N ASP A 92 0.55 -8.62 1.61
CA ASP A 92 -0.34 -9.51 0.87
C ASP A 92 -1.69 -9.69 1.59
N LYS A 93 -1.70 -9.73 2.92
CA LYS A 93 -2.92 -9.70 3.72
C LYS A 93 -3.74 -8.44 3.48
N ILE A 94 -3.08 -7.26 3.45
CA ILE A 94 -3.76 -5.98 3.21
C ILE A 94 -4.31 -5.93 1.79
N THR A 95 -3.52 -6.30 0.78
CA THR A 95 -3.98 -6.28 -0.63
C THR A 95 -5.14 -7.25 -0.87
N GLY A 96 -5.08 -8.46 -0.31
CA GLY A 96 -6.20 -9.41 -0.38
C GLY A 96 -7.46 -8.91 0.33
N ALA A 97 -7.32 -8.18 1.45
CA ALA A 97 -8.45 -7.56 2.11
C ALA A 97 -9.07 -6.43 1.27
N ILE A 98 -8.23 -5.63 0.57
CA ILE A 98 -8.70 -4.60 -0.35
C ILE A 98 -9.55 -5.22 -1.46
N GLU A 99 -9.04 -6.24 -2.16
CA GLU A 99 -9.77 -6.91 -3.24
C GLU A 99 -11.11 -7.49 -2.76
N ARG A 100 -11.09 -8.16 -1.61
CA ARG A 100 -12.30 -8.72 -0.99
C ARG A 100 -13.34 -7.65 -0.68
N ILE A 101 -12.93 -6.55 -0.05
CA ILE A 101 -13.83 -5.45 0.33
C ILE A 101 -14.39 -4.77 -0.90
N VAL A 102 -13.56 -4.41 -1.87
CA VAL A 102 -13.99 -3.75 -3.10
C VAL A 102 -15.02 -4.61 -3.84
N ASN A 103 -14.75 -5.90 -4.01
CA ASN A 103 -15.68 -6.82 -4.68
C ASN A 103 -16.99 -6.97 -3.91
N ALA A 104 -16.95 -7.02 -2.58
CA ALA A 104 -18.14 -7.10 -1.75
C ALA A 104 -18.99 -5.83 -1.83
N GLU A 105 -18.39 -4.65 -1.80
CA GLU A 105 -19.08 -3.36 -1.94
C GLU A 105 -19.69 -3.20 -3.35
N CYS A 106 -18.96 -3.62 -4.40
CA CYS A 106 -19.49 -3.65 -5.77
C CYS A 106 -20.74 -4.55 -5.86
N GLN A 107 -20.69 -5.73 -5.26
CA GLN A 107 -21.83 -6.64 -5.23
C GLN A 107 -23.01 -6.02 -4.45
N ALA A 108 -22.76 -5.43 -3.29
CA ALA A 108 -23.77 -4.80 -2.46
C ALA A 108 -24.45 -3.61 -3.16
N ALA A 109 -23.69 -2.83 -3.94
CA ALA A 109 -24.18 -1.71 -4.72
C ALA A 109 -24.92 -2.11 -6.00
N GLY A 110 -24.83 -3.37 -6.42
CA GLY A 110 -25.37 -3.85 -7.71
C GLY A 110 -24.55 -3.34 -8.91
N SER A 111 -23.22 -3.22 -8.76
CA SER A 111 -22.34 -2.82 -9.87
C SER A 111 -22.54 -3.73 -11.09
N PRO A 112 -22.66 -3.15 -12.31
CA PRO A 112 -22.93 -3.93 -13.51
C PRO A 112 -21.75 -4.79 -13.97
N HIS A 113 -20.53 -4.47 -13.51
CA HIS A 113 -19.30 -5.16 -13.86
C HIS A 113 -18.44 -5.40 -12.61
N PRO A 114 -17.61 -6.46 -12.59
CA PRO A 114 -16.58 -6.64 -11.56
C PRO A 114 -15.62 -5.44 -11.51
N ALA A 115 -15.04 -5.18 -10.35
CA ALA A 115 -13.97 -4.20 -10.23
C ALA A 115 -12.71 -4.67 -10.97
N GLU A 116 -11.96 -3.71 -11.49
CA GLU A 116 -10.64 -3.95 -12.10
C GLU A 116 -9.54 -3.47 -11.17
N PHE A 117 -8.47 -4.27 -11.07
CA PHE A 117 -7.29 -3.98 -10.25
C PHE A 117 -6.06 -3.98 -11.13
N THR A 118 -5.28 -2.90 -11.09
CA THR A 118 -3.99 -2.81 -11.77
C THR A 118 -2.91 -2.50 -10.74
N TYR A 119 -1.99 -3.45 -10.57
CA TYR A 119 -0.86 -3.31 -9.64
C TYR A 119 0.34 -2.68 -10.34
N HIS A 120 1.01 -1.78 -9.64
CA HIS A 120 2.23 -1.12 -10.12
C HIS A 120 3.10 -0.66 -8.92
N ASP A 121 4.29 -0.11 -9.20
CA ASP A 121 5.22 0.40 -8.20
C ASP A 121 5.45 -0.57 -7.02
N SER A 122 5.76 -1.83 -7.36
CA SER A 122 6.05 -2.85 -6.36
C SER A 122 7.51 -2.82 -5.95
N TYR A 123 7.76 -2.58 -4.66
CA TYR A 123 9.08 -2.57 -4.05
C TYR A 123 9.22 -3.68 -3.01
N PRO A 124 10.32 -4.45 -3.03
CA PRO A 124 10.56 -5.48 -2.05
C PRO A 124 10.86 -4.89 -0.66
N LEU A 125 10.73 -5.73 0.37
CA LEU A 125 11.21 -5.39 1.69
C LEU A 125 12.74 -5.24 1.66
N THR A 126 13.28 -4.15 2.19
CA THR A 126 14.70 -4.03 2.50
C THR A 126 14.92 -4.45 3.95
N SER A 127 15.54 -5.61 4.14
CA SER A 127 15.84 -6.19 5.45
C SER A 127 17.34 -6.38 5.57
N ASN A 128 17.99 -5.66 6.47
CA ASN A 128 19.42 -5.73 6.70
C ASN A 128 19.81 -7.05 7.34
N ASP A 129 20.80 -7.70 6.73
CA ASP A 129 21.43 -8.91 7.29
C ASP A 129 22.16 -8.59 8.60
N GLU A 130 21.97 -9.42 9.62
CA GLU A 130 22.48 -9.18 10.96
C GLU A 130 24.00 -9.13 11.00
N ASP A 131 24.68 -10.17 10.51
CA ASP A 131 26.14 -10.27 10.54
C ASP A 131 26.80 -9.16 9.70
N THR A 132 26.23 -8.85 8.54
CA THR A 132 26.74 -7.77 7.67
C THR A 132 26.58 -6.42 8.31
N THR A 133 25.44 -6.17 9.00
CA THR A 133 25.16 -4.92 9.69
C THR A 133 26.11 -4.71 10.85
N GLU A 134 26.36 -5.73 11.69
CA GLU A 134 27.29 -5.64 12.83
C GLU A 134 28.72 -5.36 12.36
N ARG A 135 29.22 -6.10 11.37
CA ARG A 135 30.57 -5.88 10.80
C ARG A 135 30.74 -4.48 10.22
N LEU A 136 29.70 -3.95 9.54
CA LEU A 136 29.72 -2.61 8.98
C LEU A 136 29.71 -1.56 10.10
N LYS A 137 28.91 -1.76 11.13
CA LYS A 137 28.84 -0.88 12.29
C LYS A 137 30.18 -0.80 13.03
N GLU A 138 30.82 -1.94 13.28
CA GLU A 138 32.17 -1.99 13.87
C GLU A 138 33.20 -1.20 13.04
N ALA A 139 33.20 -1.39 11.72
CA ALA A 139 34.09 -0.64 10.82
C ALA A 139 33.84 0.86 10.86
N PHE A 140 32.56 1.28 10.86
CA PHE A 140 32.20 2.70 10.96
C PHE A 140 32.58 3.29 12.33
N VAL A 141 32.34 2.59 13.41
CA VAL A 141 32.75 3.04 14.77
C VAL A 141 34.27 3.17 14.86
N SER A 142 35.01 2.23 14.30
CA SER A 142 36.49 2.29 14.28
C SER A 142 37.01 3.48 13.48
N TYR A 143 36.32 3.87 12.40
CA TYR A 143 36.77 4.96 11.52
C TYR A 143 36.26 6.34 11.94
N PHE A 144 34.97 6.43 12.29
CA PHE A 144 34.29 7.72 12.57
C PHE A 144 34.15 8.04 14.06
N GLY A 145 34.30 7.04 14.93
CA GLY A 145 34.04 7.15 16.38
C GLY A 145 32.60 6.82 16.74
N THR A 146 32.38 6.41 17.98
CA THR A 146 31.06 5.99 18.51
C THR A 146 30.02 7.10 18.45
N ASP A 147 30.43 8.35 18.61
CA ASP A 147 29.52 9.50 18.66
C ASP A 147 28.88 9.82 17.30
N ARG A 148 29.45 9.28 16.22
CA ARG A 148 28.98 9.51 14.84
C ARG A 148 28.26 8.32 14.21
N VAL A 149 28.22 7.18 14.90
CA VAL A 149 27.57 5.96 14.39
C VAL A 149 26.36 5.63 15.25
N LEU A 150 25.18 5.92 14.72
CA LEU A 150 23.92 5.75 15.42
C LEU A 150 23.10 4.62 14.80
N ASP A 151 22.33 3.92 15.58
CA ASP A 151 21.30 3.01 15.09
C ASP A 151 20.11 3.83 14.58
N ALA A 152 19.81 3.69 13.29
CA ALA A 152 18.64 4.32 12.69
C ALA A 152 17.39 3.46 12.91
N GLU A 153 16.25 4.12 13.16
CA GLU A 153 14.95 3.48 13.17
C GLU A 153 14.53 3.04 11.75
N PRO A 154 13.70 2.00 11.62
CA PRO A 154 13.16 1.59 10.34
C PRO A 154 12.43 2.72 9.61
N LEU A 155 12.65 2.83 8.30
CA LEU A 155 12.06 3.85 7.44
C LEU A 155 10.78 3.31 6.76
N THR A 156 9.74 4.13 6.73
CA THR A 156 8.48 3.78 6.05
C THR A 156 8.52 4.01 4.54
N THR A 157 9.64 4.53 4.02
CA THR A 157 9.93 4.62 2.58
C THR A 157 10.26 3.25 2.00
N SER A 158 10.23 3.13 0.68
CA SER A 158 10.53 1.89 -0.05
C SER A 158 11.50 2.19 -1.17
N GLU A 159 12.39 1.24 -1.44
CA GLU A 159 13.43 1.31 -2.46
C GLU A 159 13.59 -0.05 -3.17
N ASP A 160 14.19 -0.03 -4.34
CA ASP A 160 14.57 -1.25 -5.08
C ASP A 160 15.97 -1.77 -4.73
N PHE A 161 16.67 -1.12 -3.80
CA PHE A 161 18.04 -1.45 -3.38
C PHE A 161 18.25 -2.95 -3.12
N SER A 162 17.32 -3.59 -2.42
CA SER A 162 17.44 -5.01 -2.06
C SER A 162 17.27 -5.97 -3.23
N THR A 163 16.76 -5.51 -4.38
CA THR A 163 16.38 -6.36 -5.52
C THR A 163 17.55 -7.18 -6.05
N ILE A 164 18.72 -6.55 -6.25
CA ILE A 164 19.90 -7.24 -6.79
C ILE A 164 20.41 -8.28 -5.80
N ALA A 165 20.60 -7.90 -4.54
CA ALA A 165 21.10 -8.79 -3.51
C ALA A 165 20.17 -10.00 -3.30
N ARG A 166 18.84 -9.76 -3.27
CA ARG A 166 17.82 -10.82 -3.19
C ARG A 166 17.88 -11.78 -4.40
N ALA A 167 18.06 -11.25 -5.61
CA ALA A 167 18.14 -12.06 -6.82
C ALA A 167 19.38 -13.01 -6.80
N PHE A 168 20.48 -12.59 -6.21
CA PHE A 168 21.69 -13.39 -6.07
C PHE A 168 21.77 -14.18 -4.75
N GLY A 169 20.82 -14.02 -3.85
CA GLY A 169 20.80 -14.69 -2.55
C GLY A 169 22.00 -14.29 -1.66
N VAL A 170 22.47 -13.06 -1.76
CA VAL A 170 23.60 -12.55 -0.98
C VAL A 170 23.15 -11.60 0.12
N PRO A 171 23.85 -11.58 1.28
CA PRO A 171 23.54 -10.68 2.37
C PRO A 171 23.83 -9.23 1.96
N TYR A 172 23.10 -8.29 2.57
CA TYR A 172 23.24 -6.85 2.32
C TYR A 172 22.90 -6.03 3.57
N CYS A 173 23.39 -4.79 3.56
CA CYS A 173 23.05 -3.80 4.56
C CYS A 173 22.82 -2.45 3.88
N PHE A 174 21.67 -1.84 4.15
CA PHE A 174 21.34 -0.46 3.77
C PHE A 174 21.58 0.44 4.97
N TRP A 175 22.26 1.56 4.77
CA TRP A 175 22.48 2.59 5.78
C TRP A 175 22.21 3.98 5.22
N VAL A 176 22.00 4.94 6.11
CA VAL A 176 21.80 6.36 5.78
C VAL A 176 22.89 7.19 6.43
N PHE A 177 23.17 8.35 5.86
CA PHE A 177 24.04 9.36 6.43
C PHE A 177 23.38 10.74 6.36
N SER A 178 23.74 11.62 7.28
CA SER A 178 23.23 13.00 7.36
C SER A 178 24.37 13.96 7.65
#